data_1556901878f5087f941838e9d6c70e0c
#
_entry.id   1556901878f5087f941838e9d6c70e0c
#
_cell.length_a   1.000
_cell.length_b   1.000
_cell.length_c   1.000
_cell.angle_alpha   90.00
_cell.angle_beta   90.00
_cell.angle_gamma   90.00
#
_symmetry.space_group_name_H-M   'P 1'
#
loop_
_entity.id
_entity.type
_entity.pdbx_description
1 polymer ?
#
loop_
_entity_poly.entity_id
_entity_poly.type
_entity_poly.pdbx_seq_one_letter_code
_entity_poly.pdbx_strand_id
1 'polypeptide(L)' 'MQLRCYRCGNSFTLSQPEIAAALETLKAGEKSHYDARCPRCRTTNKVPLAQLEKAAGPGPKPPG' A
#
# COMPACT_ATOMS: atom_id res chain seq x y z
N MET A 1 0.78 2.19 -6.99
CA MET A 1 1.84 1.60 -6.20
C MET A 1 1.96 0.13 -6.51
N GLN A 2 3.16 -0.30 -6.84
CA GLN A 2 3.37 -1.69 -7.23
C GLN A 2 4.02 -2.47 -6.09
N LEU A 3 3.46 -3.62 -5.81
CA LEU A 3 3.95 -4.48 -4.75
C LEU A 3 4.28 -5.85 -5.29
N ARG A 4 5.09 -6.57 -4.55
CA ARG A 4 5.46 -7.92 -4.93
C ARG A 4 5.27 -8.83 -3.73
N CYS A 5 4.54 -9.91 -3.93
CA CYS A 5 4.32 -10.86 -2.86
C CYS A 5 5.63 -11.57 -2.52
N TYR A 6 5.96 -11.59 -1.25
CA TYR A 6 7.20 -12.22 -0.83
C TYR A 6 7.09 -13.74 -0.85
N ARG A 7 5.88 -14.25 -0.94
CA ARG A 7 5.69 -15.69 -0.92
C ARG A 7 5.60 -16.30 -2.30
N CYS A 8 4.70 -15.82 -3.14
CA CYS A 8 4.54 -16.40 -4.46
C CYS A 8 5.25 -15.60 -5.55
N GLY A 9 5.73 -14.42 -5.21
CA GLY A 9 6.44 -13.60 -6.18
C GLY A 9 5.55 -12.87 -7.16
N ASN A 10 4.25 -12.94 -6.97
CA ASN A 10 3.33 -12.27 -7.86
C ASN A 10 3.37 -10.76 -7.65
N SER A 11 3.41 -10.02 -8.75
CA SER A 11 3.37 -8.56 -8.69
C SER A 11 1.93 -8.10 -8.78
N PHE A 12 1.57 -7.13 -7.96
CA PHE A 12 0.23 -6.56 -8.03
C PHE A 12 0.31 -5.09 -7.70
N THR A 13 -0.70 -4.36 -8.14
CA THR A 13 -0.72 -2.91 -8.00
C THR A 13 -1.87 -2.46 -7.13
N LEU A 14 -1.60 -1.52 -6.24
CA LEU A 14 -2.64 -0.89 -5.45
C LEU A 14 -3.09 0.36 -6.17
N SER A 15 -4.39 0.52 -6.32
CA SER A 15 -4.94 1.70 -6.96
C SER A 15 -4.97 2.86 -5.96
N GLN A 16 -5.19 4.06 -6.47
CA GLN A 16 -5.24 5.24 -5.61
C GLN A 16 -6.30 5.12 -4.52
N PRO A 17 -7.52 4.70 -4.84
CA PRO A 17 -8.54 4.52 -3.79
C PRO A 17 -8.09 3.53 -2.72
N GLU A 18 -7.40 2.48 -3.12
CA GLU A 18 -6.93 1.49 -2.16
C GLU A 18 -5.87 2.08 -1.25
N ILE A 19 -4.97 2.87 -1.83
CA ILE A 19 -3.92 3.50 -1.05
C ILE A 19 -4.53 4.49 -0.06
N ALA A 20 -5.49 5.27 -0.49
CA ALA A 20 -6.15 6.23 0.38
C ALA A 20 -6.85 5.52 1.53
N ALA A 21 -7.56 4.44 1.23
CA ALA A 21 -8.25 3.68 2.26
C ALA A 21 -7.26 3.08 3.24
N ALA A 22 -6.13 2.60 2.73
CA ALA A 22 -5.11 2.02 3.59
C ALA A 22 -4.54 3.06 4.53
N LEU A 23 -4.28 4.25 4.02
CA LEU A 23 -3.76 5.33 4.85
C LEU A 23 -4.73 5.70 5.95
N GLU A 24 -6.01 5.80 5.63
CA GLU A 24 -7.01 6.12 6.63
C GLU A 24 -7.08 5.05 7.71
N THR A 25 -7.03 3.80 7.28
CA THR A 25 -7.06 2.68 8.22
C THR A 25 -5.88 2.74 9.17
N LEU A 26 -4.70 3.02 8.63
CA LEU A 26 -3.51 3.08 9.46
C LEU A 26 -3.55 4.24 10.43
N LYS A 27 -4.03 5.38 9.97
CA LYS A 27 -4.13 6.54 10.84
C LYS A 27 -5.13 6.32 11.96
N ALA A 28 -6.26 5.74 11.62
CA ALA A 28 -7.29 5.48 12.61
C ALA A 28 -6.82 4.47 13.65
N GLY A 29 -6.02 3.48 13.22
CA GLY A 29 -5.53 2.45 14.12
C GLY A 29 -4.15 2.73 14.66
N GLU A 30 -3.56 3.86 14.31
CA GLU A 30 -2.22 4.23 14.74
C GLU A 30 -1.20 3.14 14.41
N LYS A 31 -1.35 2.56 13.25
CA LYS A 31 -0.42 1.52 12.80
C LYS A 31 0.62 2.12 11.89
N SER A 32 1.76 1.45 11.80
CA SER A 32 2.84 1.93 10.97
C SER A 32 3.02 1.12 9.69
N HIS A 33 2.18 0.15 9.46
CA HIS A 33 2.26 -0.63 8.24
C HIS A 33 0.88 -1.10 7.84
N TYR A 34 0.72 -1.36 6.56
CA TYR A 34 -0.54 -1.82 5.99
C TYR A 34 -0.36 -3.26 5.52
N ASP A 35 -1.36 -4.08 5.80
CA ASP A 35 -1.33 -5.48 5.38
C ASP A 35 -1.96 -5.60 4.00
N ALA A 36 -1.12 -5.65 2.98
CA ALA A 36 -1.59 -5.79 1.61
C ALA A 36 -1.69 -7.27 1.28
N ARG A 37 -2.86 -7.69 0.89
CA ARG A 37 -3.10 -9.09 0.61
C ARG A 37 -2.87 -9.40 -0.86
N CYS A 38 -2.04 -10.40 -1.14
CA CYS A 38 -1.78 -10.81 -2.51
C CYS A 38 -3.06 -11.38 -3.12
N PRO A 39 -3.46 -10.90 -4.30
CA PRO A 39 -4.69 -11.41 -4.92
C PRO A 39 -4.55 -12.83 -5.43
N ARG A 40 -3.34 -13.34 -5.46
CA ARG A 40 -3.12 -14.67 -5.99
C ARG A 40 -3.06 -15.73 -4.90
N CYS A 41 -2.18 -15.56 -3.94
CA CYS A 41 -2.03 -16.55 -2.87
C CYS A 41 -2.60 -16.07 -1.55
N ARG A 42 -3.06 -14.83 -1.51
CA ARG A 42 -3.68 -14.24 -0.34
C ARG A 42 -2.75 -14.10 0.85
N THR A 43 -1.46 -14.10 0.58
CA THR A 43 -0.49 -13.89 1.64
C THR A 43 -0.48 -12.41 2.01
N THR A 44 -0.41 -12.13 3.29
CA THR A 44 -0.35 -10.76 3.76
C THR A 44 1.06 -10.22 3.60
N ASN A 45 1.17 -9.07 2.95
CA ASN A 45 2.44 -8.41 2.76
C ASN A 45 2.41 -7.08 3.51
N LYS A 46 3.44 -6.81 4.29
CA LYS A 46 3.48 -5.59 5.07
C LYS A 46 4.06 -4.45 4.25
N VAL A 47 3.33 -3.36 4.20
CA VAL A 47 3.74 -2.18 3.46
C VAL A 47 3.93 -1.05 4.46
N PRO A 48 5.12 -0.49 4.57
CA PRO A 48 5.36 0.58 5.53
C PRO A 48 4.50 1.80 5.24
N LEU A 49 4.10 2.48 6.29
CA LEU A 49 3.28 3.68 6.13
C LEU A 49 4.00 4.72 5.27
N ALA A 50 5.29 4.86 5.47
CA ALA A 50 6.06 5.83 4.70
C ALA A 50 5.97 5.55 3.21
N GLN A 51 5.95 4.29 2.84
CA GLN A 51 5.86 3.93 1.43
C GLN A 51 4.48 4.25 0.88
N LEU A 52 3.45 4.05 1.66
CA LEU A 52 2.10 4.38 1.23
C LEU A 52 1.94 5.88 1.05
N GLU A 53 2.49 6.66 1.97
CA GLU A 53 2.43 8.10 1.87
C GLU A 53 3.12 8.60 0.62
N LYS A 54 4.24 7.98 0.29
CA LYS A 54 4.95 8.33 -0.91
C LYS A 54 4.12 8.03 -2.14
N ALA A 55 3.49 6.88 -2.15
CA ALA A 55 2.70 6.45 -3.29
C ALA A 55 1.45 7.30 -3.45
N ALA A 56 0.85 7.70 -2.34
CA ALA A 56 -0.34 8.52 -2.38
C ALA A 56 -0.03 9.92 -2.87
N GLY A 57 1.21 10.32 -2.73
CA GLY A 57 1.55 11.63 -3.17
C GLY A 57 1.18 12.61 -2.09
N PRO A 58 2.11 13.35 -1.64
CA PRO A 58 1.84 14.32 -0.70
C PRO A 58 1.27 15.40 -1.41
N GLY A 59 0.56 15.39 -1.74
CA GLY A 59 0.12 16.43 -2.29
C GLY A 59 0.53 16.54 -3.50
N PRO A 60 0.62 17.26 -3.94
CA PRO A 60 0.68 17.50 -5.17
C PRO A 60 1.62 16.97 -5.86
N LYS A 61 1.70 16.61 -6.26
CA LYS A 61 2.41 16.29 -6.91
C LYS A 61 2.78 16.78 -7.82
N PRO A 62 3.37 16.76 -8.22
CA PRO A 62 3.88 17.35 -9.01
C PRO A 62 3.89 17.04 -10.10
N PRO A 63 3.85 17.15 -10.60
CA PRO A 63 3.70 17.01 -11.60
C PRO A 63 4.45 16.50 -12.21
N GLY A 64 4.49 16.24 -12.20
CA GLY A 64 4.99 15.67 -12.91
C GLY A 64 5.29 15.73 -13.43
#